data_a1ce3a22033626d6c5bc8713080b4440
#
_entry.id   a1ce3a22033626d6c5bc8713080b4440
#
_cell.length_a   1.000
_cell.length_b   1.000
_cell.length_c   1.000
_cell.angle_alpha   90.00
_cell.angle_beta   90.00
_cell.angle_gamma   90.00
#
_symmetry.space_group_name_H-M   'P 1'
#
loop_
_entity.id
_entity.type
_entity.pdbx_description
1 polymer ?
#
loop_
_entity_poly.entity_id
_entity_poly.type
_entity_poly.pdbx_seq_one_letter_code
_entity_poly.pdbx_strand_id
1 'polypeptide(L)'
;MKVMNVAVVGAGIYGINHVNAYAWNPNTNLVAVCDLNKEITDKIVKQYEVKTYNDVNEMLDKEEIDAVSIATPDAFHMEPALAAIRHGKPILVEKPLATTSEDAKKILAEAEKYKVRVAVDYHKRWDPAAINVRNELQKAETGAPVRGYMNMDDIIDVPTEWFGWADKSSPVHFLGTHCYDQIRWYMGCEVEEVSAVGTKKVLKSKGIDTYDTIQATLKMENGCYWTVENSWILPRGFAKNNDGRTQILCENAMFRIDSQNRGVEMFNHEKQRTPNSYFILNNCGRPSGFGIEPINDFIYCLQKEIPFIADGNDGLQAELVAEAVHESLETGQKVRIKRD
;
A
#
# COMPACT_ATOMS: atom_id res chain seq x y z
N MET A 1 -14.07 24.40 -6.61
CA MET A 1 -12.64 24.07 -6.81
C MET A 1 -12.44 23.79 -8.30
N LYS A 2 -11.24 24.00 -8.84
CA LYS A 2 -10.94 23.64 -10.24
C LYS A 2 -11.00 22.12 -10.39
N VAL A 3 -11.70 21.59 -11.40
CA VAL A 3 -11.63 20.17 -11.75
C VAL A 3 -10.22 19.86 -12.24
N MET A 4 -9.61 18.79 -11.76
CA MET A 4 -8.25 18.38 -12.10
C MET A 4 -8.28 17.30 -13.18
N ASN A 5 -7.50 17.47 -14.22
CA ASN A 5 -7.26 16.43 -15.23
C ASN A 5 -6.29 15.40 -14.63
N VAL A 6 -6.69 14.15 -14.57
CA VAL A 6 -5.91 13.08 -13.96
C VAL A 6 -5.66 11.94 -14.94
N ALA A 7 -4.53 11.27 -14.77
CA ALA A 7 -4.20 10.05 -15.50
C ALA A 7 -3.83 8.91 -14.54
N VAL A 8 -4.01 7.68 -15.00
CA VAL A 8 -3.64 6.47 -14.26
C VAL A 8 -2.65 5.65 -15.09
N VAL A 9 -1.55 5.24 -14.48
CA VAL A 9 -0.55 4.32 -15.05
C VAL A 9 -0.63 2.98 -14.33
N GLY A 10 -0.99 1.93 -15.08
CA GLY A 10 -1.36 0.63 -14.54
C GLY A 10 -2.84 0.58 -14.15
N ALA A 11 -3.63 -0.21 -14.87
CA ALA A 11 -5.05 -0.40 -14.61
C ALA A 11 -5.39 -1.89 -14.37
N GLY A 12 -4.43 -2.61 -13.77
CA GLY A 12 -4.58 -4.01 -13.38
C GLY A 12 -5.53 -4.22 -12.21
N ILE A 13 -5.31 -5.30 -11.43
CA ILE A 13 -6.22 -5.75 -10.35
C ILE A 13 -6.55 -4.62 -9.36
N TYR A 14 -5.55 -3.84 -8.96
CA TYR A 14 -5.77 -2.74 -8.02
C TYR A 14 -5.94 -1.39 -8.74
N GLY A 15 -5.18 -1.12 -9.80
CA GLY A 15 -5.22 0.14 -10.54
C GLY A 15 -6.58 0.50 -11.13
N ILE A 16 -7.44 -0.50 -11.40
CA ILE A 16 -8.83 -0.25 -11.80
C ILE A 16 -9.62 0.56 -10.75
N ASN A 17 -9.23 0.48 -9.46
CA ASN A 17 -9.87 1.26 -8.40
C ASN A 17 -9.51 2.75 -8.50
N HIS A 18 -8.29 3.09 -8.95
CA HIS A 18 -7.90 4.46 -9.25
C HIS A 18 -8.71 5.01 -10.44
N VAL A 19 -8.84 4.22 -11.50
CA VAL A 19 -9.68 4.58 -12.65
C VAL A 19 -11.13 4.83 -12.22
N ASN A 20 -11.72 3.91 -11.44
CA ASN A 20 -13.08 4.04 -10.92
C ASN A 20 -13.24 5.28 -10.03
N ALA A 21 -12.30 5.50 -9.12
CA ALA A 21 -12.34 6.63 -8.18
C ALA A 21 -12.33 7.96 -8.95
N TYR A 22 -11.40 8.14 -9.88
CA TYR A 22 -11.30 9.38 -10.65
C TYR A 22 -12.44 9.57 -11.65
N ALA A 23 -12.92 8.52 -12.28
CA ALA A 23 -14.09 8.62 -13.16
C ALA A 23 -15.37 9.03 -12.42
N TRP A 24 -15.47 8.69 -11.12
CA TRP A 24 -16.62 9.02 -10.30
C TRP A 24 -16.47 10.35 -9.54
N ASN A 25 -15.26 10.77 -9.20
CA ASN A 25 -15.03 11.95 -8.37
C ASN A 25 -15.36 13.24 -9.15
N PRO A 26 -16.31 14.09 -8.67
CA PRO A 26 -16.73 15.30 -9.38
C PRO A 26 -15.63 16.37 -9.47
N ASN A 27 -14.54 16.22 -8.72
CA ASN A 27 -13.39 17.15 -8.77
C ASN A 27 -12.29 16.70 -9.72
N THR A 28 -12.48 15.59 -10.44
CA THR A 28 -11.52 15.07 -11.40
C THR A 28 -12.14 14.84 -12.76
N ASN A 29 -11.30 14.96 -13.78
CA ASN A 29 -11.57 14.54 -15.14
C ASN A 29 -10.51 13.50 -15.50
N LEU A 30 -10.89 12.22 -15.60
CA LEU A 30 -10.00 11.15 -16.02
C LEU A 30 -9.73 11.30 -17.53
N VAL A 31 -8.56 11.81 -17.89
CA VAL A 31 -8.22 12.12 -19.30
C VAL A 31 -7.49 10.99 -20.01
N ALA A 32 -6.71 10.19 -19.27
CA ALA A 32 -5.94 9.11 -19.87
C ALA A 32 -5.68 7.94 -18.91
N VAL A 33 -5.51 6.76 -19.50
CA VAL A 33 -5.03 5.55 -18.80
C VAL A 33 -3.89 4.95 -19.63
N CYS A 34 -2.77 4.64 -18.97
CA CYS A 34 -1.64 3.96 -19.58
C CYS A 34 -1.50 2.54 -19.02
N ASP A 35 -1.53 1.52 -19.88
CA ASP A 35 -1.28 0.12 -19.49
C ASP A 35 -0.69 -0.63 -20.69
N LEU A 36 0.26 -1.52 -20.41
CA LEU A 36 0.89 -2.36 -21.43
C LEU A 36 -0.03 -3.47 -21.96
N ASN A 37 -1.04 -3.85 -21.17
CA ASN A 37 -1.98 -4.89 -21.54
C ASN A 37 -3.16 -4.33 -22.36
N LYS A 38 -3.16 -4.69 -23.64
CA LYS A 38 -4.19 -4.23 -24.57
C LYS A 38 -5.62 -4.66 -24.17
N GLU A 39 -5.80 -5.82 -23.54
CA GLU A 39 -7.13 -6.26 -23.11
C GLU A 39 -7.67 -5.37 -21.98
N ILE A 40 -6.79 -4.86 -21.11
CA ILE A 40 -7.15 -3.90 -20.06
C ILE A 40 -7.54 -2.58 -20.70
N THR A 41 -6.71 -2.02 -21.59
CA THR A 41 -7.01 -0.74 -22.25
C THR A 41 -8.28 -0.79 -23.07
N ASP A 42 -8.55 -1.88 -23.81
CA ASP A 42 -9.78 -2.07 -24.59
C ASP A 42 -11.04 -2.10 -23.69
N LYS A 43 -10.96 -2.66 -22.49
CA LYS A 43 -12.06 -2.63 -21.49
C LYS A 43 -12.27 -1.23 -20.93
N ILE A 44 -11.18 -0.51 -20.62
CA ILE A 44 -11.23 0.85 -20.11
C ILE A 44 -11.88 1.79 -21.12
N VAL A 45 -11.48 1.75 -22.39
CA VAL A 45 -12.09 2.57 -23.47
C VAL A 45 -13.59 2.34 -23.57
N LYS A 46 -14.03 1.07 -23.51
CA LYS A 46 -15.46 0.75 -23.60
C LYS A 46 -16.28 1.26 -22.42
N GLN A 47 -15.67 1.30 -21.23
CA GLN A 47 -16.39 1.64 -20.00
C GLN A 47 -16.39 3.14 -19.70
N TYR A 48 -15.29 3.86 -20.02
CA TYR A 48 -15.06 5.23 -19.56
C TYR A 48 -14.90 6.25 -20.70
N GLU A 49 -14.87 5.78 -21.96
CA GLU A 49 -14.64 6.66 -23.15
C GLU A 49 -13.37 7.54 -23.03
N VAL A 50 -12.34 7.02 -22.33
CA VAL A 50 -11.08 7.71 -22.04
C VAL A 50 -9.99 7.29 -23.01
N LYS A 51 -9.03 8.18 -23.27
CA LYS A 51 -7.85 7.84 -24.08
C LYS A 51 -6.96 6.83 -23.39
N THR A 52 -6.35 5.94 -24.17
CA THR A 52 -5.43 4.93 -23.63
C THR A 52 -4.09 4.95 -24.34
N TYR A 53 -3.04 4.63 -23.58
CA TYR A 53 -1.65 4.64 -24.00
C TYR A 53 -0.95 3.37 -23.53
N ASN A 54 0.16 3.02 -24.18
CA ASN A 54 1.09 1.97 -23.74
C ASN A 54 2.49 2.52 -23.44
N ASP A 55 2.67 3.83 -23.56
CA ASP A 55 3.89 4.56 -23.20
C ASP A 55 3.52 5.77 -22.34
N VAL A 56 4.14 5.89 -21.18
CA VAL A 56 3.87 6.94 -20.19
C VAL A 56 4.31 8.32 -20.71
N ASN A 57 5.46 8.41 -21.38
CA ASN A 57 5.97 9.68 -21.89
C ASN A 57 5.07 10.18 -23.02
N GLU A 58 4.65 9.28 -23.93
CA GLU A 58 3.69 9.63 -24.98
C GLU A 58 2.38 10.18 -24.40
N MET A 59 1.86 9.56 -23.33
CA MET A 59 0.67 10.05 -22.63
C MET A 59 0.89 11.44 -22.04
N LEU A 60 2.01 11.63 -21.33
CA LEU A 60 2.35 12.89 -20.67
C LEU A 60 2.62 14.03 -21.64
N ASP A 61 3.16 13.74 -22.82
CA ASP A 61 3.42 14.71 -23.88
C ASP A 61 2.15 15.17 -24.62
N LYS A 62 1.16 14.26 -24.75
CA LYS A 62 -0.04 14.49 -25.58
C LYS A 62 -1.24 15.01 -24.80
N GLU A 63 -1.31 14.75 -23.48
CA GLU A 63 -2.49 15.07 -22.68
C GLU A 63 -2.21 16.18 -21.67
N GLU A 64 -3.20 17.05 -21.49
CA GLU A 64 -3.17 18.04 -20.41
C GLU A 64 -3.51 17.37 -19.08
N ILE A 65 -2.50 17.00 -18.29
CA ILE A 65 -2.63 16.29 -17.03
C ILE A 65 -2.20 17.20 -15.88
N ASP A 66 -2.99 17.27 -14.82
CA ASP A 66 -2.67 17.99 -13.57
C ASP A 66 -2.02 17.07 -12.53
N ALA A 67 -2.36 15.76 -12.51
CA ALA A 67 -1.83 14.79 -11.54
C ALA A 67 -1.88 13.35 -12.09
N VAL A 68 -1.02 12.46 -11.59
CA VAL A 68 -0.91 11.07 -12.05
C VAL A 68 -0.97 10.10 -10.88
N SER A 69 -1.77 9.03 -11.02
CA SER A 69 -1.67 7.85 -10.15
C SER A 69 -0.88 6.75 -10.84
N ILE A 70 0.00 6.08 -10.06
CA ILE A 70 0.84 4.98 -10.51
C ILE A 70 0.46 3.74 -9.72
N ALA A 71 -0.09 2.75 -10.40
CA ALA A 71 -0.60 1.51 -9.84
C ALA A 71 -0.13 0.28 -10.67
N THR A 72 1.11 0.35 -11.14
CA THR A 72 1.83 -0.77 -11.75
C THR A 72 2.22 -1.81 -10.69
N PRO A 73 2.74 -3.01 -11.03
CA PRO A 73 3.29 -3.92 -10.02
C PRO A 73 4.48 -3.31 -9.27
N ASP A 74 4.69 -3.72 -8.01
CA ASP A 74 5.65 -3.17 -7.04
C ASP A 74 7.03 -2.79 -7.62
N ALA A 75 7.63 -3.68 -8.39
CA ALA A 75 8.97 -3.49 -8.97
C ALA A 75 9.01 -2.49 -10.15
N PHE A 76 7.88 -1.99 -10.60
CA PHE A 76 7.77 -1.13 -11.79
C PHE A 76 7.19 0.26 -11.50
N HIS A 77 7.26 0.72 -10.25
CA HIS A 77 6.79 2.05 -9.86
C HIS A 77 7.73 3.17 -10.28
N MET A 78 9.06 2.94 -10.21
CA MET A 78 10.08 3.97 -10.36
C MET A 78 10.02 4.71 -11.71
N GLU A 79 10.05 3.97 -12.82
CA GLU A 79 10.12 4.60 -14.14
C GLU A 79 8.93 5.51 -14.47
N PRO A 80 7.66 5.09 -14.28
CA PRO A 80 6.52 5.98 -14.48
C PRO A 80 6.48 7.13 -13.47
N ALA A 81 6.96 6.93 -12.23
CA ALA A 81 7.08 8.00 -11.25
C ALA A 81 8.05 9.09 -11.70
N LEU A 82 9.26 8.70 -12.14
CA LEU A 82 10.26 9.63 -12.64
C LEU A 82 9.77 10.35 -13.92
N ALA A 83 9.07 9.65 -14.82
CA ALA A 83 8.49 10.26 -16.01
C ALA A 83 7.48 11.36 -15.62
N ALA A 84 6.52 11.07 -14.75
CA ALA A 84 5.51 12.04 -14.31
C ALA A 84 6.15 13.23 -13.57
N ILE A 85 7.12 12.97 -12.68
CA ILE A 85 7.84 14.02 -11.94
C ILE A 85 8.58 14.96 -12.89
N ARG A 86 9.29 14.45 -13.90
CA ARG A 86 10.02 15.24 -14.90
C ARG A 86 9.10 16.12 -15.75
N HIS A 87 7.84 15.71 -15.91
CA HIS A 87 6.79 16.55 -16.53
C HIS A 87 6.11 17.50 -15.52
N GLY A 88 6.65 17.60 -14.29
CA GLY A 88 6.13 18.50 -13.26
C GLY A 88 4.77 18.08 -12.68
N LYS A 89 4.43 16.78 -12.74
CA LYS A 89 3.13 16.28 -12.27
C LYS A 89 3.23 15.70 -10.88
N PRO A 90 2.42 16.15 -9.89
CA PRO A 90 2.29 15.49 -8.61
C PRO A 90 1.76 14.05 -8.80
N ILE A 91 2.26 13.14 -7.98
CA ILE A 91 1.97 11.71 -8.12
C ILE A 91 1.39 11.11 -6.84
N LEU A 92 0.47 10.16 -7.02
CA LEU A 92 0.09 9.15 -6.03
C LEU A 92 0.66 7.81 -6.52
N VAL A 93 1.51 7.19 -5.72
CA VAL A 93 2.09 5.88 -6.03
C VAL A 93 1.47 4.82 -5.14
N GLU A 94 1.08 3.68 -5.72
CA GLU A 94 0.74 2.49 -4.95
C GLU A 94 1.92 2.05 -4.07
N LYS A 95 1.60 1.47 -2.93
CA LYS A 95 2.63 0.91 -2.06
C LYS A 95 3.22 -0.40 -2.66
N PRO A 96 4.50 -0.67 -2.43
CA PRO A 96 5.50 0.21 -1.83
C PRO A 96 5.87 1.36 -2.78
N LEU A 97 6.43 2.45 -2.28
CA LEU A 97 6.91 3.54 -3.15
C LEU A 97 7.90 3.03 -4.20
N ALA A 98 8.77 2.13 -3.78
CA ALA A 98 9.69 1.35 -4.59
C ALA A 98 10.03 0.05 -3.84
N THR A 99 10.73 -0.89 -4.48
CA THR A 99 11.20 -2.14 -3.84
C THR A 99 12.65 -2.06 -3.35
N THR A 100 13.25 -0.88 -3.40
CA THR A 100 14.54 -0.55 -2.78
C THR A 100 14.54 0.87 -2.25
N SER A 101 15.25 1.11 -1.14
CA SER A 101 15.40 2.45 -0.58
C SER A 101 16.19 3.37 -1.50
N GLU A 102 17.11 2.83 -2.31
CA GLU A 102 17.84 3.58 -3.33
C GLU A 102 16.89 4.16 -4.38
N ASP A 103 15.95 3.36 -4.90
CA ASP A 103 14.98 3.82 -5.88
C ASP A 103 13.95 4.79 -5.26
N ALA A 104 13.54 4.54 -4.02
CA ALA A 104 12.70 5.49 -3.28
C ALA A 104 13.42 6.84 -3.09
N LYS A 105 14.71 6.85 -2.72
CA LYS A 105 15.54 8.07 -2.62
C LYS A 105 15.67 8.76 -3.98
N LYS A 106 15.84 8.03 -5.09
CA LYS A 106 15.86 8.61 -6.45
C LYS A 106 14.56 9.31 -6.80
N ILE A 107 13.42 8.68 -6.52
CA ILE A 107 12.08 9.27 -6.74
C ILE A 107 11.96 10.59 -5.95
N LEU A 108 12.32 10.59 -4.66
CA LEU A 108 12.21 11.77 -3.82
C LEU A 108 13.18 12.88 -4.21
N ALA A 109 14.42 12.56 -4.57
CA ALA A 109 15.40 13.53 -5.05
C ALA A 109 14.95 14.21 -6.37
N GLU A 110 14.38 13.44 -7.29
CA GLU A 110 13.85 14.00 -8.53
C GLU A 110 12.60 14.83 -8.24
N ALA A 111 11.73 14.41 -7.32
CA ALA A 111 10.56 15.17 -6.88
C ALA A 111 10.95 16.52 -6.25
N GLU A 112 11.97 16.56 -5.42
CA GLU A 112 12.53 17.81 -4.85
C GLU A 112 13.05 18.74 -5.94
N LYS A 113 13.86 18.23 -6.88
CA LYS A 113 14.43 18.95 -7.99
C LYS A 113 13.36 19.63 -8.86
N TYR A 114 12.27 18.92 -9.15
CA TYR A 114 11.14 19.43 -9.95
C TYR A 114 10.06 20.11 -9.12
N LYS A 115 10.21 20.16 -7.77
CA LYS A 115 9.23 20.71 -6.82
C LYS A 115 7.86 20.03 -6.93
N VAL A 116 7.86 18.73 -7.12
CA VAL A 116 6.69 17.89 -7.28
C VAL A 116 6.36 17.20 -5.96
N ARG A 117 5.08 17.09 -5.63
CA ARG A 117 4.59 16.40 -4.45
C ARG A 117 4.36 14.92 -4.73
N VAL A 118 4.80 14.06 -3.81
CA VAL A 118 4.65 12.60 -3.88
C VAL A 118 3.79 12.13 -2.72
N ALA A 119 2.71 11.41 -3.02
CA ALA A 119 1.89 10.67 -2.06
C ALA A 119 2.06 9.16 -2.27
N VAL A 120 1.85 8.36 -1.21
CA VAL A 120 1.85 6.89 -1.29
C VAL A 120 0.51 6.35 -0.80
N ASP A 121 -0.05 5.37 -1.51
CA ASP A 121 -1.35 4.78 -1.16
C ASP A 121 -1.23 3.78 -0.01
N TYR A 122 -0.93 4.26 1.19
CA TYR A 122 -1.05 3.49 2.42
C TYR A 122 -2.48 3.52 2.96
N HIS A 123 -3.42 2.96 2.22
CA HIS A 123 -4.87 3.01 2.48
C HIS A 123 -5.27 2.56 3.89
N LYS A 124 -4.45 1.81 4.60
CA LYS A 124 -4.70 1.43 6.00
C LYS A 124 -4.77 2.63 6.95
N ARG A 125 -4.17 3.78 6.60
CA ARG A 125 -4.31 5.02 7.39
C ARG A 125 -5.72 5.62 7.33
N TRP A 126 -6.55 5.21 6.35
CA TRP A 126 -7.97 5.59 6.23
C TRP A 126 -8.94 4.54 6.77
N ASP A 127 -8.46 3.40 7.26
CA ASP A 127 -9.31 2.40 7.92
C ASP A 127 -9.91 2.99 9.21
N PRO A 128 -11.25 3.05 9.35
CA PRO A 128 -11.90 3.64 10.53
C PRO A 128 -11.42 3.04 11.85
N ALA A 129 -11.12 1.73 11.89
CA ALA A 129 -10.60 1.10 13.09
C ALA A 129 -9.18 1.59 13.42
N ALA A 130 -8.33 1.74 12.40
CA ALA A 130 -6.98 2.28 12.56
C ALA A 130 -6.97 3.74 13.00
N ILE A 131 -7.83 4.58 12.40
CA ILE A 131 -8.00 5.98 12.79
C ILE A 131 -8.42 6.09 14.26
N ASN A 132 -9.39 5.26 14.68
CA ASN A 132 -9.85 5.26 16.08
C ASN A 132 -8.72 4.94 17.04
N VAL A 133 -7.98 3.85 16.79
CA VAL A 133 -6.81 3.47 17.62
C VAL A 133 -5.75 4.57 17.63
N ARG A 134 -5.43 5.17 16.47
CA ARG A 134 -4.47 6.28 16.38
C ARG A 134 -4.86 7.47 17.27
N ASN A 135 -6.15 7.84 17.24
CA ASN A 135 -6.68 8.94 18.05
C ASN A 135 -6.63 8.61 19.55
N GLU A 136 -6.95 7.37 19.94
CA GLU A 136 -6.87 6.95 21.34
C GLU A 136 -5.42 6.90 21.87
N LEU A 137 -4.46 6.48 21.03
CA LEU A 137 -3.04 6.45 21.39
C LEU A 137 -2.45 7.85 21.68
N GLN A 138 -3.08 8.90 21.21
CA GLN A 138 -2.65 10.29 21.47
C GLN A 138 -3.17 10.86 22.81
N LYS A 139 -4.07 10.13 23.48
CA LYS A 139 -4.64 10.58 24.74
C LYS A 139 -3.72 10.21 25.91
N ALA A 140 -3.52 11.14 26.83
CA ALA A 140 -2.65 10.94 28.00
C ALA A 140 -3.13 9.79 28.91
N GLU A 141 -4.42 9.53 28.97
CA GLU A 141 -5.02 8.45 29.79
C GLU A 141 -4.67 7.04 29.28
N THR A 142 -4.33 6.89 28.01
CA THR A 142 -3.91 5.63 27.40
C THR A 142 -2.53 5.19 27.94
N GLY A 143 -1.68 6.12 28.29
CA GLY A 143 -0.29 5.85 28.66
C GLY A 143 0.59 5.49 27.48
N ALA A 144 1.87 5.28 27.70
CA ALA A 144 2.82 4.96 26.66
C ALA A 144 2.59 3.55 26.08
N PRO A 145 2.74 3.34 24.76
CA PRO A 145 2.78 1.99 24.18
C PRO A 145 3.99 1.21 24.67
N VAL A 146 3.75 -0.03 25.11
CA VAL A 146 4.78 -0.93 25.65
C VAL A 146 5.20 -1.95 24.61
N ARG A 147 4.23 -2.61 23.94
CA ARG A 147 4.48 -3.56 22.87
C ARG A 147 3.32 -3.63 21.88
N GLY A 148 3.63 -4.06 20.67
CA GLY A 148 2.66 -4.33 19.63
C GLY A 148 2.81 -5.71 18.98
N TYR A 149 1.73 -6.16 18.35
CA TYR A 149 1.70 -7.30 17.44
C TYR A 149 0.87 -6.91 16.23
N MET A 150 1.34 -7.27 15.05
CA MET A 150 0.59 -7.10 13.81
C MET A 150 0.88 -8.26 12.87
N ASN A 151 -0.16 -8.86 12.30
CA ASN A 151 -0.01 -9.72 11.14
C ASN A 151 -0.77 -9.18 9.95
N MET A 152 -0.27 -9.53 8.78
CA MET A 152 -0.97 -9.37 7.52
C MET A 152 -0.56 -10.54 6.61
N ASP A 153 -1.54 -11.38 6.30
CA ASP A 153 -1.32 -12.63 5.59
C ASP A 153 -2.31 -12.75 4.43
N ASP A 154 -1.87 -13.31 3.31
CA ASP A 154 -2.71 -13.60 2.16
C ASP A 154 -2.83 -15.09 1.91
N ILE A 155 -3.93 -15.50 1.24
CA ILE A 155 -4.10 -16.86 0.76
C ILE A 155 -3.08 -17.19 -0.33
N ILE A 156 -2.76 -18.48 -0.44
CA ILE A 156 -1.75 -18.97 -1.40
C ILE A 156 -2.07 -18.63 -2.86
N ASP A 157 -3.33 -18.37 -3.19
CA ASP A 157 -3.73 -17.99 -4.55
C ASP A 157 -3.14 -16.65 -4.99
N VAL A 158 -2.85 -15.75 -4.05
CA VAL A 158 -2.27 -14.44 -4.35
C VAL A 158 -0.93 -14.58 -5.08
N PRO A 159 0.10 -15.23 -4.52
CA PRO A 159 1.38 -15.42 -5.22
C PRO A 159 1.35 -16.48 -6.32
N THR A 160 0.41 -17.44 -6.32
CA THR A 160 0.42 -18.55 -7.28
C THR A 160 -0.47 -18.34 -8.50
N GLU A 161 -1.50 -17.50 -8.39
CA GLU A 161 -2.51 -17.34 -9.45
C GLU A 161 -2.76 -15.89 -9.86
N TRP A 162 -2.63 -14.94 -8.89
CA TRP A 162 -2.97 -13.54 -9.17
C TRP A 162 -1.79 -12.71 -9.63
N PHE A 163 -0.58 -13.00 -9.11
CA PHE A 163 0.62 -12.20 -9.37
C PHE A 163 1.64 -12.99 -10.19
N GLY A 164 1.65 -12.79 -11.50
CA GLY A 164 2.69 -13.34 -12.36
C GLY A 164 4.10 -12.79 -12.09
N TRP A 165 4.23 -11.89 -11.13
CA TRP A 165 5.48 -11.23 -10.71
C TRP A 165 5.83 -11.51 -9.24
N ALA A 166 5.20 -12.50 -8.60
CA ALA A 166 5.41 -12.81 -7.19
C ALA A 166 6.87 -13.15 -6.82
N ASP A 167 7.65 -13.69 -7.78
CA ASP A 167 9.08 -13.97 -7.65
C ASP A 167 9.96 -12.69 -7.63
N LYS A 168 9.40 -11.53 -8.00
CA LYS A 168 10.06 -10.22 -7.99
C LYS A 168 9.69 -9.36 -6.79
N SER A 169 8.88 -9.90 -5.88
CA SER A 169 8.45 -9.27 -4.65
C SER A 169 8.51 -10.27 -3.49
N SER A 170 8.04 -9.88 -2.33
CA SER A 170 7.98 -10.75 -1.14
C SER A 170 6.80 -10.36 -0.25
N PRO A 171 6.41 -11.20 0.72
CA PRO A 171 5.48 -10.79 1.77
C PRO A 171 5.91 -9.52 2.51
N VAL A 172 7.22 -9.23 2.59
CA VAL A 172 7.76 -8.02 3.21
C VAL A 172 7.39 -6.77 2.43
N HIS A 173 7.64 -6.74 1.10
CA HIS A 173 7.31 -5.58 0.27
C HIS A 173 5.81 -5.44 0.09
N PHE A 174 5.10 -6.54 -0.19
CA PHE A 174 3.68 -6.48 -0.51
C PHE A 174 2.78 -6.25 0.72
N LEU A 175 3.05 -6.94 1.84
CA LEU A 175 2.25 -6.88 3.07
C LEU A 175 2.95 -6.12 4.19
N GLY A 176 4.25 -6.38 4.37
CA GLY A 176 5.04 -5.81 5.47
C GLY A 176 5.12 -4.29 5.42
N THR A 177 5.25 -3.69 4.23
CA THR A 177 5.29 -2.22 4.10
C THR A 177 4.02 -1.54 4.62
N HIS A 178 2.84 -2.16 4.48
CA HIS A 178 1.63 -1.71 5.16
C HIS A 178 1.75 -1.76 6.68
N CYS A 179 2.32 -2.86 7.22
CA CYS A 179 2.50 -3.02 8.65
C CYS A 179 3.49 -1.98 9.19
N TYR A 180 4.63 -1.81 8.53
CA TYR A 180 5.68 -0.88 8.95
C TYR A 180 5.20 0.56 8.91
N ASP A 181 4.49 0.94 7.86
CA ASP A 181 3.86 2.25 7.75
C ASP A 181 2.85 2.50 8.88
N GLN A 182 1.92 1.57 9.11
CA GLN A 182 0.94 1.69 10.17
C GLN A 182 1.57 1.77 11.56
N ILE A 183 2.59 0.96 11.85
CA ILE A 183 3.30 0.97 13.14
C ILE A 183 3.96 2.32 13.36
N ARG A 184 4.69 2.84 12.38
CA ARG A 184 5.30 4.17 12.44
C ARG A 184 4.24 5.26 12.68
N TRP A 185 3.12 5.18 11.97
CA TRP A 185 2.01 6.11 12.10
C TRP A 185 1.34 6.06 13.48
N TYR A 186 1.16 4.86 14.07
CA TYR A 186 0.65 4.70 15.44
C TYR A 186 1.61 5.25 16.47
N MET A 187 2.90 4.93 16.35
CA MET A 187 3.91 5.27 17.34
C MET A 187 4.41 6.72 17.23
N GLY A 188 4.26 7.36 16.09
CA GLY A 188 4.77 8.70 15.83
C GLY A 188 6.30 8.79 15.89
N CYS A 189 7.00 7.67 15.70
CA CYS A 189 8.46 7.56 15.68
C CYS A 189 8.92 6.43 14.77
N GLU A 190 10.22 6.33 14.53
CA GLU A 190 10.80 5.42 13.57
C GLU A 190 11.20 4.06 14.20
N VAL A 191 11.37 3.05 13.33
CA VAL A 191 11.96 1.75 13.70
C VAL A 191 13.47 1.91 13.79
N GLU A 192 14.08 1.57 14.92
CA GLU A 192 15.53 1.67 15.14
C GLU A 192 16.28 0.39 14.70
N GLU A 193 15.76 -0.78 15.04
CA GLU A 193 16.42 -2.07 14.87
C GLU A 193 15.41 -3.16 14.49
N VAL A 194 15.85 -4.09 13.64
CA VAL A 194 15.05 -5.23 13.16
C VAL A 194 15.78 -6.54 13.42
N SER A 195 15.01 -7.60 13.77
CA SER A 195 15.47 -8.99 13.76
C SER A 195 14.38 -9.85 13.11
N ALA A 196 14.70 -10.69 12.12
CA ALA A 196 13.72 -11.46 11.38
C ALA A 196 14.13 -12.90 11.15
N VAL A 197 13.11 -13.77 11.04
CA VAL A 197 13.23 -15.17 10.60
C VAL A 197 12.14 -15.47 9.57
N GLY A 198 12.40 -16.40 8.67
CA GLY A 198 11.43 -16.75 7.62
C GLY A 198 11.69 -18.12 6.98
N THR A 199 10.76 -18.56 6.18
CA THR A 199 10.86 -19.83 5.45
C THR A 199 10.60 -19.67 3.96
N LYS A 200 11.30 -20.48 3.13
CA LYS A 200 11.11 -20.61 1.68
C LYS A 200 10.97 -22.10 1.33
N LYS A 201 9.78 -22.66 1.45
CA LYS A 201 9.52 -24.09 1.20
C LYS A 201 8.35 -24.31 0.24
N VAL A 202 7.17 -23.83 0.60
CA VAL A 202 5.92 -24.09 -0.12
C VAL A 202 5.93 -23.39 -1.48
N LEU A 203 6.21 -22.09 -1.53
CA LEU A 203 6.25 -21.32 -2.77
C LEU A 203 7.42 -21.75 -3.66
N LYS A 204 8.58 -21.99 -3.07
CA LYS A 204 9.74 -22.50 -3.81
C LYS A 204 9.46 -23.85 -4.47
N SER A 205 8.72 -24.76 -3.82
CA SER A 205 8.32 -26.04 -4.43
C SER A 205 7.36 -25.88 -5.63
N LYS A 206 6.77 -24.69 -5.78
CA LYS A 206 5.88 -24.29 -6.89
C LYS A 206 6.60 -23.43 -7.95
N GLY A 207 7.92 -23.26 -7.84
CA GLY A 207 8.74 -22.49 -8.78
C GLY A 207 8.77 -20.98 -8.51
N ILE A 208 8.24 -20.51 -7.35
CA ILE A 208 8.23 -19.11 -6.94
C ILE A 208 9.29 -18.92 -5.84
N ASP A 209 10.43 -18.31 -6.16
CA ASP A 209 11.54 -18.14 -5.21
C ASP A 209 11.36 -16.93 -4.32
N THR A 210 10.36 -16.99 -3.45
CA THR A 210 10.12 -15.99 -2.41
C THR A 210 9.83 -16.65 -1.07
N TYR A 211 9.70 -15.84 0.00
CA TYR A 211 9.36 -16.35 1.33
C TYR A 211 7.89 -16.78 1.43
N ASP A 212 7.66 -17.90 2.11
CA ASP A 212 6.32 -18.38 2.46
C ASP A 212 5.72 -17.53 3.58
N THR A 213 6.53 -17.33 4.63
CA THR A 213 6.17 -16.58 5.83
C THR A 213 7.43 -15.99 6.46
N ILE A 214 7.23 -14.84 7.10
CA ILE A 214 8.28 -14.07 7.79
C ILE A 214 7.72 -13.60 9.12
N GLN A 215 8.56 -13.68 10.17
CA GLN A 215 8.32 -13.07 11.46
C GLN A 215 9.46 -12.12 11.79
N ALA A 216 9.13 -10.87 12.09
CA ALA A 216 10.09 -9.83 12.42
C ALA A 216 9.80 -9.22 13.79
N THR A 217 10.83 -8.90 14.55
CA THR A 217 10.76 -8.04 15.73
C THR A 217 11.35 -6.68 15.38
N LEU A 218 10.56 -5.63 15.59
CA LEU A 218 10.95 -4.23 15.36
C LEU A 218 11.12 -3.55 16.71
N LYS A 219 12.25 -2.89 16.93
CA LYS A 219 12.47 -1.99 18.05
C LYS A 219 12.26 -0.55 17.60
N MET A 220 11.36 0.16 18.27
CA MET A 220 11.07 1.56 17.98
C MET A 220 12.00 2.50 18.76
N GLU A 221 12.20 3.72 18.27
CA GLU A 221 13.01 4.76 18.94
C GLU A 221 12.49 5.12 20.34
N ASN A 222 11.18 5.03 20.58
CA ASN A 222 10.55 5.25 21.88
C ASN A 222 10.69 4.07 22.87
N GLY A 223 11.42 3.01 22.48
CA GLY A 223 11.65 1.80 23.30
C GLY A 223 10.54 0.75 23.22
N CYS A 224 9.41 1.04 22.58
CA CYS A 224 8.37 0.05 22.27
C CYS A 224 8.90 -0.97 21.25
N TYR A 225 8.41 -2.20 21.27
CA TYR A 225 8.75 -3.19 20.25
C TYR A 225 7.51 -3.90 19.73
N TRP A 226 7.61 -4.33 18.47
CA TRP A 226 6.55 -4.98 17.73
C TRP A 226 6.99 -6.32 17.19
N THR A 227 6.09 -7.30 17.23
CA THR A 227 6.19 -8.49 16.39
C THR A 227 5.32 -8.30 15.17
N VAL A 228 5.89 -8.49 14.00
CA VAL A 228 5.20 -8.42 12.71
C VAL A 228 5.29 -9.77 12.02
N GLU A 229 4.18 -10.28 11.53
CA GLU A 229 4.10 -11.51 10.76
C GLU A 229 3.50 -11.24 9.39
N ASN A 230 4.12 -11.79 8.34
CA ASN A 230 3.62 -11.70 6.98
C ASN A 230 3.71 -13.07 6.30
N SER A 231 2.62 -13.50 5.66
CA SER A 231 2.55 -14.79 5.00
C SER A 231 1.80 -14.71 3.66
N TRP A 232 2.23 -15.55 2.72
CA TRP A 232 1.56 -15.73 1.43
C TRP A 232 1.02 -17.16 1.25
N ILE A 233 0.85 -17.90 2.34
CA ILE A 233 0.45 -19.32 2.29
C ILE A 233 -0.74 -19.65 3.17
N LEU A 234 -1.63 -18.69 3.47
CA LEU A 234 -2.91 -19.07 4.07
C LEU A 234 -3.64 -20.06 3.14
N PRO A 235 -4.36 -21.04 3.70
CA PRO A 235 -5.07 -22.02 2.88
C PRO A 235 -6.17 -21.36 2.04
N ARG A 236 -6.41 -21.88 0.82
CA ARG A 236 -7.48 -21.44 -0.10
C ARG A 236 -8.87 -21.42 0.52
N GLY A 237 -9.12 -22.28 1.50
CA GLY A 237 -10.38 -22.37 2.23
C GLY A 237 -10.54 -21.33 3.33
N PHE A 238 -9.59 -20.41 3.51
CA PHE A 238 -9.74 -19.34 4.50
C PHE A 238 -10.95 -18.46 4.16
N ALA A 239 -11.66 -17.99 5.18
CA ALA A 239 -12.95 -17.31 4.99
C ALA A 239 -12.85 -15.99 4.21
N LYS A 240 -11.65 -15.46 4.06
CA LYS A 240 -11.30 -14.21 3.37
C LYS A 240 -9.99 -14.38 2.60
N ASN A 241 -9.71 -13.50 1.63
CA ASN A 241 -8.47 -13.58 0.87
C ASN A 241 -7.24 -13.17 1.69
N ASN A 242 -7.44 -12.48 2.81
CA ASN A 242 -6.38 -12.07 3.73
C ASN A 242 -6.81 -12.19 5.20
N ASP A 243 -5.84 -12.31 6.09
CA ASP A 243 -5.98 -12.10 7.53
C ASP A 243 -5.15 -10.89 7.95
N GLY A 244 -5.66 -10.11 8.90
CA GLY A 244 -4.92 -8.98 9.46
C GLY A 244 -5.40 -8.69 10.87
N ARG A 245 -4.48 -8.67 11.80
CA ARG A 245 -4.75 -8.37 13.21
C ARG A 245 -3.73 -7.38 13.73
N THR A 246 -4.19 -6.51 14.60
CA THR A 246 -3.32 -5.58 15.33
C THR A 246 -3.65 -5.66 16.81
N GLN A 247 -2.64 -5.72 17.65
CA GLN A 247 -2.76 -5.63 19.09
C GLN A 247 -1.72 -4.65 19.63
N ILE A 248 -2.14 -3.69 20.43
CA ILE A 248 -1.25 -2.72 21.08
C ILE A 248 -1.51 -2.74 22.58
N LEU A 249 -0.49 -3.02 23.37
CA LEU A 249 -0.53 -2.90 24.82
C LEU A 249 0.17 -1.60 25.23
N CYS A 250 -0.57 -0.75 25.92
CA CYS A 250 -0.09 0.47 26.55
C CYS A 250 -0.04 0.30 28.08
N GLU A 251 0.49 1.29 28.79
CA GLU A 251 0.53 1.27 30.25
C GLU A 251 -0.87 1.14 30.87
N ASN A 252 -1.87 1.82 30.31
CA ASN A 252 -3.22 1.87 30.89
C ASN A 252 -4.32 1.34 29.94
N ALA A 253 -3.98 0.92 28.72
CA ALA A 253 -4.96 0.49 27.73
C ALA A 253 -4.45 -0.66 26.86
N MET A 254 -5.38 -1.36 26.23
CA MET A 254 -5.08 -2.36 25.20
C MET A 254 -6.05 -2.24 24.04
N PHE A 255 -5.51 -2.24 22.82
CA PHE A 255 -6.28 -2.20 21.58
C PHE A 255 -6.17 -3.51 20.83
N ARG A 256 -7.27 -3.91 20.18
CA ARG A 256 -7.30 -5.02 19.23
C ARG A 256 -8.09 -4.63 18.00
N ILE A 257 -7.51 -4.88 16.82
CA ILE A 257 -8.20 -4.83 15.54
C ILE A 257 -8.15 -6.22 14.93
N ASP A 258 -9.27 -6.72 14.43
CA ASP A 258 -9.39 -8.00 13.73
C ASP A 258 -10.09 -7.76 12.39
N SER A 259 -9.40 -8.04 11.29
CA SER A 259 -9.95 -7.85 9.94
C SER A 259 -11.05 -8.85 9.60
N GLN A 260 -11.16 -9.95 10.32
CA GLN A 260 -12.17 -11.00 10.08
C GLN A 260 -13.54 -10.61 10.64
N ASN A 261 -13.56 -9.90 11.76
CA ASN A 261 -14.80 -9.54 12.44
C ASN A 261 -15.24 -8.11 12.08
N ARG A 262 -15.73 -7.94 10.84
CA ARG A 262 -16.19 -6.63 10.32
C ARG A 262 -17.68 -6.57 9.97
N GLY A 263 -18.48 -7.33 10.67
CA GLY A 263 -19.94 -7.18 10.72
C GLY A 263 -20.73 -7.97 9.68
N VAL A 264 -20.10 -8.65 8.72
CA VAL A 264 -20.80 -9.52 7.74
C VAL A 264 -20.15 -10.88 7.65
N GLU A 265 -20.94 -11.91 7.90
CA GLU A 265 -20.59 -13.29 7.62
C GLU A 265 -21.58 -13.87 6.61
N MET A 266 -21.09 -14.58 5.62
CA MET A 266 -21.90 -15.25 4.60
C MET A 266 -21.65 -16.74 4.68
N PHE A 267 -22.70 -17.51 4.83
CA PHE A 267 -22.67 -18.97 4.82
C PHE A 267 -23.44 -19.48 3.58
N ASN A 268 -22.82 -20.34 2.81
CA ASN A 268 -23.48 -21.09 1.76
C ASN A 268 -23.17 -22.59 1.90
N HIS A 269 -23.65 -23.42 0.99
CA HIS A 269 -23.47 -24.87 1.08
C HIS A 269 -22.01 -25.34 0.93
N GLU A 270 -21.11 -24.49 0.42
CA GLU A 270 -19.71 -24.84 0.16
C GLU A 270 -18.77 -24.33 1.24
N LYS A 271 -18.96 -23.07 1.67
CA LYS A 271 -18.03 -22.41 2.61
C LYS A 271 -18.61 -21.20 3.31
N GLN A 272 -17.98 -20.86 4.43
CA GLN A 272 -18.09 -19.54 5.05
C GLN A 272 -17.23 -18.52 4.29
N ARG A 273 -17.73 -17.30 4.17
CA ARG A 273 -17.00 -16.13 3.67
C ARG A 273 -17.22 -14.94 4.60
N THR A 274 -16.21 -14.12 4.76
CA THR A 274 -16.29 -12.85 5.48
C THR A 274 -15.95 -11.72 4.49
N PRO A 275 -16.96 -11.06 3.90
CA PRO A 275 -16.71 -9.94 2.98
C PRO A 275 -15.97 -8.80 3.67
N ASN A 276 -15.08 -8.11 2.93
CA ASN A 276 -14.41 -6.92 3.44
C ASN A 276 -15.31 -5.68 3.33
N SER A 277 -16.20 -5.51 4.32
CA SER A 277 -17.30 -4.55 4.31
C SER A 277 -16.89 -3.07 4.34
N TYR A 278 -15.58 -2.75 4.47
CA TYR A 278 -15.11 -1.36 4.59
C TYR A 278 -14.00 -1.00 3.61
N PHE A 279 -13.45 -1.98 2.89
CA PHE A 279 -12.24 -1.76 2.08
C PHE A 279 -12.55 -1.10 0.75
N ILE A 280 -13.18 -1.83 -0.16
CA ILE A 280 -13.61 -1.32 -1.47
C ILE A 280 -15.04 -1.77 -1.67
N LEU A 281 -15.93 -0.80 -1.81
CA LEU A 281 -17.36 -1.00 -1.97
C LEU A 281 -17.81 -0.34 -3.26
N ASN A 282 -18.80 -0.93 -3.90
CA ASN A 282 -19.54 -0.31 -4.98
C ASN A 282 -20.99 -0.10 -4.53
N ASN A 283 -21.35 1.13 -4.26
CA ASN A 283 -22.71 1.49 -3.90
C ASN A 283 -23.40 2.20 -5.08
N CYS A 284 -24.22 1.48 -5.83
CA CYS A 284 -24.91 1.98 -7.03
C CYS A 284 -23.95 2.61 -8.06
N GLY A 285 -22.81 1.96 -8.32
CA GLY A 285 -21.77 2.45 -9.22
C GLY A 285 -20.72 3.35 -8.56
N ARG A 286 -20.98 3.87 -7.35
CA ARG A 286 -20.05 4.73 -6.62
C ARG A 286 -19.00 3.91 -5.89
N PRO A 287 -17.71 4.04 -6.22
CA PRO A 287 -16.63 3.45 -5.43
C PRO A 287 -16.50 4.18 -4.08
N SER A 288 -16.27 3.42 -3.01
CA SER A 288 -16.14 3.94 -1.65
C SER A 288 -15.37 2.96 -0.76
N GLY A 289 -15.11 3.34 0.49
CA GLY A 289 -14.36 2.56 1.45
C GLY A 289 -12.91 2.98 1.56
N PHE A 290 -12.24 2.52 2.62
CA PHE A 290 -10.91 3.03 2.97
C PHE A 290 -9.81 2.69 1.92
N GLY A 291 -10.05 1.79 0.98
CA GLY A 291 -9.17 1.55 -0.17
C GLY A 291 -9.39 2.54 -1.33
N ILE A 292 -10.42 3.38 -1.25
CA ILE A 292 -10.72 4.43 -2.25
C ILE A 292 -10.41 5.83 -1.70
N GLU A 293 -10.54 6.00 -0.38
CA GLU A 293 -10.37 7.31 0.26
C GLU A 293 -8.99 7.96 0.00
N PRO A 294 -7.83 7.27 0.04
CA PRO A 294 -6.53 7.91 -0.25
C PRO A 294 -6.46 8.49 -1.67
N ILE A 295 -7.13 7.85 -2.64
CA ILE A 295 -7.16 8.32 -4.04
C ILE A 295 -7.94 9.64 -4.12
N ASN A 296 -9.07 9.74 -3.42
CA ASN A 296 -9.84 10.97 -3.34
C ASN A 296 -9.13 12.05 -2.53
N ASP A 297 -8.49 11.65 -1.42
CA ASP A 297 -7.76 12.56 -0.53
C ASP A 297 -6.52 13.17 -1.20
N PHE A 298 -5.84 12.41 -2.06
CA PHE A 298 -4.77 12.93 -2.90
C PHE A 298 -5.20 14.17 -3.69
N ILE A 299 -6.34 14.11 -4.38
CA ILE A 299 -6.91 15.23 -5.13
C ILE A 299 -7.30 16.38 -4.20
N TYR A 300 -7.96 16.05 -3.08
CA TYR A 300 -8.34 17.05 -2.08
C TYR A 300 -7.13 17.81 -1.52
N CYS A 301 -6.06 17.09 -1.15
CA CYS A 301 -4.82 17.68 -0.64
C CYS A 301 -4.11 18.55 -1.69
N LEU A 302 -4.15 18.18 -2.96
CA LEU A 302 -3.61 19.01 -4.05
C LEU A 302 -4.42 20.30 -4.23
N GLN A 303 -5.76 20.20 -4.25
CA GLN A 303 -6.64 21.35 -4.42
C GLN A 303 -6.61 22.33 -3.24
N LYS A 304 -6.34 21.84 -2.02
CA LYS A 304 -6.26 22.63 -0.79
C LYS A 304 -4.83 23.06 -0.43
N GLU A 305 -3.83 22.57 -1.16
CA GLU A 305 -2.41 22.83 -0.87
C GLU A 305 -2.00 22.42 0.55
N ILE A 306 -2.63 21.37 1.10
CA ILE A 306 -2.32 20.81 2.42
C ILE A 306 -1.44 19.57 2.32
N PRO A 307 -0.69 19.20 3.37
CA PRO A 307 0.13 17.99 3.38
C PRO A 307 -0.69 16.72 3.10
N PHE A 308 -0.06 15.74 2.46
CA PHE A 308 -0.63 14.39 2.33
C PHE A 308 -0.61 13.66 3.68
N ILE A 309 -1.59 12.80 3.93
CA ILE A 309 -1.65 11.94 5.13
C ILE A 309 -0.55 10.88 5.10
N ALA A 310 -0.20 10.40 3.91
CA ALA A 310 0.95 9.53 3.65
C ALA A 310 1.74 10.10 2.47
N ASP A 311 2.93 10.56 2.72
CA ASP A 311 3.78 11.19 1.71
C ASP A 311 4.91 10.26 1.23
N GLY A 312 5.73 10.75 0.31
CA GLY A 312 6.84 9.98 -0.24
C GLY A 312 7.90 9.61 0.81
N ASN A 313 8.09 10.42 1.86
CA ASN A 313 9.00 10.09 2.94
C ASN A 313 8.47 8.91 3.77
N ASP A 314 7.16 8.83 3.99
CA ASP A 314 6.56 7.64 4.62
C ASP A 314 6.85 6.37 3.81
N GLY A 315 6.81 6.48 2.47
CA GLY A 315 7.20 5.40 1.57
C GLY A 315 8.66 4.96 1.74
N LEU A 316 9.58 5.93 1.77
CA LEU A 316 11.01 5.65 2.00
C LEU A 316 11.25 5.00 3.36
N GLN A 317 10.63 5.52 4.41
CA GLN A 317 10.85 4.97 5.76
C GLN A 317 10.31 3.54 5.90
N ALA A 318 9.18 3.22 5.29
CA ALA A 318 8.66 1.85 5.29
C ALA A 318 9.56 0.90 4.48
N GLU A 319 10.15 1.37 3.37
CA GLU A 319 11.09 0.60 2.58
C GLU A 319 12.42 0.34 3.29
N LEU A 320 12.96 1.31 4.03
CA LEU A 320 14.13 1.11 4.88
C LEU A 320 13.91 0.00 5.92
N VAL A 321 12.70 -0.12 6.48
CA VAL A 321 12.35 -1.23 7.37
C VAL A 321 12.29 -2.54 6.59
N ALA A 322 11.70 -2.55 5.39
CA ALA A 322 11.60 -3.73 4.54
C ALA A 322 12.98 -4.28 4.16
N GLU A 323 13.91 -3.40 3.76
CA GLU A 323 15.31 -3.78 3.48
C GLU A 323 16.01 -4.36 4.72
N ALA A 324 15.85 -3.73 5.88
CA ALA A 324 16.44 -4.23 7.12
C ALA A 324 15.86 -5.60 7.53
N VAL A 325 14.58 -5.87 7.24
CA VAL A 325 13.99 -7.20 7.41
C VAL A 325 14.65 -8.21 6.49
N HIS A 326 14.82 -7.90 5.20
CA HIS A 326 15.47 -8.79 4.24
C HIS A 326 16.94 -9.04 4.62
N GLU A 327 17.69 -8.00 4.98
CA GLU A 327 19.08 -8.16 5.44
C GLU A 327 19.17 -9.06 6.68
N SER A 328 18.23 -8.91 7.63
CA SER A 328 18.18 -9.77 8.82
C SER A 328 17.85 -11.22 8.47
N LEU A 329 16.95 -11.46 7.50
CA LEU A 329 16.62 -12.81 7.01
C LEU A 329 17.82 -13.51 6.34
N GLU A 330 18.64 -12.75 5.62
CA GLU A 330 19.81 -13.27 4.90
C GLU A 330 20.99 -13.51 5.83
N THR A 331 21.24 -12.60 6.75
CA THR A 331 22.41 -12.65 7.63
C THR A 331 22.17 -13.41 8.93
N GLY A 332 20.92 -13.57 9.34
CA GLY A 332 20.54 -14.08 10.66
C GLY A 332 20.93 -13.13 11.81
N GLN A 333 21.28 -11.89 11.51
CA GLN A 333 21.72 -10.90 12.50
C GLN A 333 20.64 -9.82 12.69
N LYS A 334 20.74 -9.11 13.81
CA LYS A 334 20.00 -7.87 14.00
C LYS A 334 20.56 -6.77 13.10
N VAL A 335 19.68 -5.99 12.50
CA VAL A 335 20.02 -4.89 11.61
C VAL A 335 19.55 -3.58 12.22
N ARG A 336 20.47 -2.63 12.37
CA ARG A 336 20.13 -1.26 12.75
C ARG A 336 19.89 -0.41 11.52
N ILE A 337 18.72 0.22 11.44
CA ILE A 337 18.35 1.05 10.30
C ILE A 337 19.16 2.35 10.30
N LYS A 338 19.84 2.61 9.19
CA LYS A 338 20.57 3.86 8.96
C LYS A 338 19.69 4.82 8.16
N ARG A 339 19.57 6.04 8.61
CA ARG A 339 18.85 7.14 7.96
C ARG A 339 19.82 8.26 7.69
N ASP A 340 20.57 8.09 6.58
CA ASP A 340 21.54 9.11 6.12
C ASP A 340 20.84 10.15 5.27
#